data_04442143e2928f342656f7e7c38d83b3
#
_entry.id   04442143e2928f342656f7e7c38d83b3
#
_cell.length_a   1.000
_cell.length_b   1.000
_cell.length_c   1.000
_cell.angle_alpha   90.00
_cell.angle_beta   90.00
_cell.angle_gamma   90.00
#
_symmetry.space_group_name_H-M   'P 1'
#
loop_
_entity.id
_entity.type
_entity.pdbx_description
1 polymer ?
#
loop_
_entity_poly.entity_id
_entity_poly.type
_entity_poly.pdbx_seq_one_letter_code
_entity_poly.pdbx_strand_id
1 'polypeptide(L)'
;MSIMSRCVFVAAVLLVIPSVRMHAQTVAAKPAATTPGSPAESGADDYRTNPKFVDAMKEAKRFEHQRRASFAADDYKKANKIAGGQCFECLQGLYHTQMMQGSYKDAIATTMALEALAVGPVTKSTALYYRGSALAAKAGDKPKSAELEAAHGAFQESISLYPKNVAALFSDGKVLAQLGRMDDARGDFQRCLSCVSPTDPARLRAEHFADDPELSTHKMAPPFEVTAMDGTKFNLDAMGGRVVLIDFWATWCEPCNRELPHMKKIAKEFANDPLVIISVSWDNDEAKWKDFVAKSEMTWVQYRDEDHSLSDDFGINAIPHYFTIDSDGVLTAEMLGEDSDVEGKLKKLITKEKAAKAQARDVRSADAVATAGN
;
A
#
# COMPACT_ATOMS: atom_id res chain seq x y z
N MET A 1 -14.19 29.41 -32.89
CA MET A 1 -13.44 28.14 -33.01
C MET A 1 -12.40 28.16 -31.92
N SER A 2 -12.70 27.54 -30.80
CA SER A 2 -11.78 27.42 -29.66
C SER A 2 -11.72 25.95 -29.27
N ILE A 3 -10.54 25.38 -29.43
CA ILE A 3 -10.25 23.97 -29.17
C ILE A 3 -10.02 23.82 -27.66
N MET A 4 -11.02 23.32 -26.95
CA MET A 4 -10.86 22.90 -25.56
C MET A 4 -10.03 21.59 -25.51
N SER A 5 -8.78 21.73 -25.09
CA SER A 5 -7.93 20.61 -24.74
C SER A 5 -8.47 19.92 -23.50
N ARG A 6 -9.00 18.70 -23.66
CA ARG A 6 -9.41 17.83 -22.56
C ARG A 6 -8.11 17.22 -22.00
N CYS A 7 -7.65 17.73 -20.85
CA CYS A 7 -6.71 17.01 -20.02
C CYS A 7 -7.40 15.77 -19.45
N VAL A 8 -7.06 14.61 -19.98
CA VAL A 8 -7.41 13.32 -19.40
C VAL A 8 -6.45 13.13 -18.22
N PHE A 9 -6.94 13.31 -17.00
CA PHE A 9 -6.23 12.90 -15.80
C PHE A 9 -6.28 11.36 -15.73
N VAL A 10 -5.16 10.74 -16.06
CA VAL A 10 -4.92 9.33 -15.77
C VAL A 10 -4.60 9.26 -14.28
N ALA A 11 -5.57 8.86 -13.47
CA ALA A 11 -5.33 8.49 -12.09
C ALA A 11 -4.47 7.21 -12.10
N ALA A 12 -3.17 7.37 -11.89
CA ALA A 12 -2.29 6.24 -11.65
C ALA A 12 -2.70 5.61 -10.31
N VAL A 13 -3.37 4.48 -10.37
CA VAL A 13 -3.58 3.63 -9.18
C VAL A 13 -2.21 3.11 -8.77
N LEU A 14 -1.55 3.83 -7.86
CA LEU A 14 -0.40 3.33 -7.15
C LEU A 14 -0.86 2.12 -6.33
N LEU A 15 -0.53 0.93 -6.82
CA LEU A 15 -0.46 -0.26 -5.97
C LEU A 15 0.64 0.01 -4.94
N VAL A 16 0.27 0.63 -3.82
CA VAL A 16 1.15 0.74 -2.66
C VAL A 16 1.31 -0.68 -2.13
N ILE A 17 2.38 -1.31 -2.58
CA ILE A 17 2.85 -2.55 -1.98
C ILE A 17 3.44 -2.12 -0.64
N PRO A 18 2.92 -2.60 0.51
CA PRO A 18 3.57 -2.33 1.78
C PRO A 18 5.03 -2.77 1.65
N SER A 19 5.94 -1.83 1.91
CA SER A 19 7.36 -2.14 2.01
C SER A 19 7.53 -3.06 3.21
N VAL A 20 7.42 -4.37 2.98
CA VAL A 20 7.79 -5.37 3.98
C VAL A 20 9.28 -5.14 4.24
N ARG A 21 9.60 -4.38 5.28
CA ARG A 21 10.94 -4.31 5.82
C ARG A 21 11.26 -5.71 6.34
N MET A 22 11.85 -6.53 5.47
CA MET A 22 12.53 -7.75 5.89
C MET A 22 13.67 -7.34 6.83
N HIS A 23 13.41 -7.36 8.13
CA HIS A 23 14.49 -7.43 9.11
C HIS A 23 15.14 -8.79 8.94
N ALA A 24 16.22 -8.83 8.17
CA ALA A 24 17.11 -9.96 8.18
C ALA A 24 17.67 -10.07 9.60
N GLN A 25 17.10 -10.97 10.41
CA GLN A 25 17.73 -11.41 11.64
C GLN A 25 19.02 -12.13 11.25
N THR A 26 20.14 -11.43 11.36
CA THR A 26 21.46 -12.04 11.31
C THR A 26 21.63 -12.91 12.56
N VAL A 27 21.31 -14.18 12.41
CA VAL A 27 21.78 -15.19 13.36
C VAL A 27 23.28 -15.30 13.15
N ALA A 28 24.05 -14.81 14.09
CA ALA A 28 25.49 -14.95 14.10
C ALA A 28 25.86 -16.44 14.22
N ALA A 29 26.21 -17.05 13.11
CA ALA A 29 26.82 -18.38 13.08
C ALA A 29 28.31 -18.25 13.39
N LYS A 30 28.74 -19.00 14.41
CA LYS A 30 30.12 -19.17 14.84
C LYS A 30 30.99 -19.69 13.68
N PRO A 31 32.21 -19.20 13.45
CA PRO A 31 33.04 -19.62 12.34
C PRO A 31 33.48 -21.10 12.46
N ALA A 32 33.14 -21.91 11.50
CA ALA A 32 33.68 -23.24 11.31
C ALA A 32 34.92 -23.17 10.40
N ALA A 33 35.88 -24.05 10.70
CA ALA A 33 37.22 -24.08 10.20
C ALA A 33 37.37 -24.19 8.65
N THR A 34 38.42 -23.55 8.18
CA THR A 34 38.94 -23.53 6.81
C THR A 34 39.13 -24.90 6.18
N THR A 35 38.60 -25.07 4.95
CA THR A 35 39.04 -26.07 3.96
C THR A 35 39.56 -25.32 2.71
N PRO A 36 40.70 -25.69 2.15
CA PRO A 36 41.31 -24.99 1.03
C PRO A 36 40.76 -25.47 -0.32
N GLY A 37 40.50 -24.54 -1.22
CA GLY A 37 40.30 -24.87 -2.64
C GLY A 37 39.04 -24.24 -3.24
N SER A 38 39.00 -22.93 -3.43
CA SER A 38 38.11 -22.28 -4.40
C SER A 38 38.97 -21.60 -5.46
N PRO A 39 38.58 -21.69 -6.77
CA PRO A 39 39.38 -21.08 -7.83
C PRO A 39 39.39 -19.55 -7.65
N ALA A 40 40.52 -18.94 -7.96
CA ALA A 40 40.80 -17.55 -7.92
C ALA A 40 39.72 -16.73 -8.65
N GLU A 41 38.95 -15.91 -7.92
CA GLU A 41 38.17 -14.84 -8.49
C GLU A 41 39.15 -13.80 -9.06
N SER A 42 39.14 -13.70 -10.40
CA SER A 42 39.84 -12.63 -11.13
C SER A 42 39.37 -11.30 -10.67
N GLY A 43 40.28 -10.41 -10.23
CA GLY A 43 40.03 -9.08 -9.68
C GLY A 43 39.19 -8.19 -10.58
N ALA A 44 37.89 -8.22 -10.38
CA ALA A 44 37.04 -7.09 -10.67
C ALA A 44 37.10 -6.16 -9.45
N ASP A 45 37.65 -4.97 -9.59
CA ASP A 45 37.60 -3.93 -8.55
C ASP A 45 36.19 -3.89 -7.97
N ASP A 46 36.08 -4.08 -6.66
CA ASP A 46 34.77 -4.05 -6.00
C ASP A 46 34.15 -2.65 -6.19
N TYR A 47 33.23 -2.54 -7.14
CA TYR A 47 32.56 -1.28 -7.48
C TYR A 47 31.92 -0.61 -6.26
N ARG A 48 31.64 -1.36 -5.19
CA ARG A 48 31.05 -0.84 -3.94
C ARG A 48 31.99 0.09 -3.19
N THR A 49 33.30 0.00 -3.42
CA THR A 49 34.30 0.89 -2.87
C THR A 49 34.56 2.14 -3.73
N ASN A 50 34.00 2.18 -4.93
CA ASN A 50 34.13 3.34 -5.82
C ASN A 50 33.36 4.54 -5.27
N PRO A 51 34.01 5.69 -4.97
CA PRO A 51 33.34 6.86 -4.40
C PRO A 51 32.14 7.35 -5.26
N LYS A 52 32.27 7.31 -6.59
CA LYS A 52 31.21 7.73 -7.50
C LYS A 52 29.99 6.80 -7.44
N PHE A 53 30.20 5.51 -7.18
CA PHE A 53 29.12 4.55 -6.96
C PHE A 53 28.41 4.85 -5.64
N VAL A 54 29.19 5.03 -4.56
CA VAL A 54 28.64 5.34 -3.23
C VAL A 54 27.82 6.61 -3.25
N ASP A 55 28.33 7.68 -3.88
CA ASP A 55 27.63 8.94 -4.02
C ASP A 55 26.33 8.78 -4.83
N ALA A 56 26.39 8.09 -5.98
CA ALA A 56 25.19 7.85 -6.79
C ALA A 56 24.11 7.07 -6.03
N MET A 57 24.48 6.02 -5.30
CA MET A 57 23.54 5.24 -4.48
C MET A 57 22.95 6.07 -3.33
N LYS A 58 23.76 6.93 -2.70
CA LYS A 58 23.30 7.83 -1.64
C LYS A 58 22.28 8.83 -2.16
N GLU A 59 22.57 9.47 -3.29
CA GLU A 59 21.66 10.43 -3.91
C GLU A 59 20.38 9.75 -4.42
N ALA A 60 20.48 8.56 -5.04
CA ALA A 60 19.33 7.78 -5.47
C ALA A 60 18.37 7.49 -4.31
N LYS A 61 18.89 6.97 -3.18
CA LYS A 61 18.09 6.71 -1.98
C LYS A 61 17.50 7.98 -1.37
N ARG A 62 18.23 9.09 -1.39
CA ARG A 62 17.73 10.39 -0.93
C ARG A 62 16.56 10.86 -1.78
N PHE A 63 16.67 10.81 -3.10
CA PHE A 63 15.59 11.21 -4.03
C PHE A 63 14.40 10.26 -3.96
N GLU A 64 14.61 8.96 -3.79
CA GLU A 64 13.56 7.98 -3.58
C GLU A 64 12.75 8.29 -2.32
N HIS A 65 13.43 8.58 -1.20
CA HIS A 65 12.78 9.00 0.05
C HIS A 65 11.99 10.31 -0.11
N GLN A 66 12.49 11.25 -0.95
CA GLN A 66 11.80 12.50 -1.30
C GLN A 66 10.72 12.31 -2.37
N ARG A 67 10.39 11.08 -2.76
CA ARG A 67 9.46 10.73 -3.85
C ARG A 67 9.78 11.41 -5.20
N ARG A 68 11.02 11.82 -5.40
CA ARG A 68 11.53 12.41 -6.65
C ARG A 68 12.01 11.30 -7.60
N ALA A 69 11.08 10.47 -8.03
CA ALA A 69 11.35 9.20 -8.71
C ALA A 69 12.23 9.34 -9.98
N SER A 70 12.09 10.43 -10.75
CA SER A 70 12.91 10.63 -11.95
C SER A 70 14.40 10.83 -11.62
N PHE A 71 14.71 11.64 -10.60
CA PHE A 71 16.08 11.86 -10.16
C PHE A 71 16.68 10.59 -9.55
N ALA A 72 15.89 9.88 -8.72
CA ALA A 72 16.32 8.62 -8.16
C ALA A 72 16.64 7.58 -9.25
N ALA A 73 15.77 7.45 -10.28
CA ALA A 73 16.00 6.53 -11.39
C ALA A 73 17.31 6.83 -12.16
N ASP A 74 17.62 8.10 -12.38
CA ASP A 74 18.84 8.50 -13.07
C ASP A 74 20.10 8.15 -12.26
N ASP A 75 20.08 8.37 -10.94
CA ASP A 75 21.21 8.01 -10.10
C ASP A 75 21.33 6.47 -9.91
N TYR A 76 20.24 5.71 -9.85
CA TYR A 76 20.30 4.25 -9.88
C TYR A 76 20.89 3.72 -11.21
N LYS A 77 20.51 4.28 -12.36
CA LYS A 77 21.11 3.96 -13.66
C LYS A 77 22.60 4.24 -13.68
N LYS A 78 23.02 5.41 -13.15
CA LYS A 78 24.42 5.81 -13.05
C LYS A 78 25.21 4.85 -12.17
N ALA A 79 24.68 4.48 -10.98
CA ALA A 79 25.30 3.51 -10.10
C ALA A 79 25.45 2.14 -10.79
N ASN A 80 24.39 1.65 -11.42
CA ASN A 80 24.44 0.37 -12.14
C ASN A 80 25.44 0.37 -13.30
N LYS A 81 25.58 1.50 -14.02
CA LYS A 81 26.61 1.65 -15.05
C LYS A 81 28.02 1.58 -14.48
N ILE A 82 28.29 2.19 -13.33
CA ILE A 82 29.59 2.11 -12.64
C ILE A 82 29.88 0.65 -12.23
N ALA A 83 28.86 -0.09 -11.84
CA ALA A 83 28.96 -1.51 -11.49
C ALA A 83 28.97 -2.45 -12.73
N GLY A 84 29.16 -1.92 -13.94
CA GLY A 84 29.18 -2.71 -15.17
C GLY A 84 27.86 -3.45 -15.45
N GLY A 85 26.74 -2.95 -14.96
CA GLY A 85 25.42 -3.59 -15.09
C GLY A 85 25.16 -4.73 -14.11
N GLN A 86 26.04 -4.97 -13.13
CA GLN A 86 26.00 -6.13 -12.21
C GLN A 86 25.49 -5.76 -10.81
N CYS A 87 24.81 -4.61 -10.66
CA CYS A 87 24.31 -4.14 -9.37
C CYS A 87 22.85 -4.51 -9.18
N PHE A 88 22.57 -5.62 -8.50
CA PHE A 88 21.20 -6.06 -8.22
C PHE A 88 20.40 -4.99 -7.42
N GLU A 89 21.00 -4.39 -6.37
CA GLU A 89 20.37 -3.33 -5.57
C GLU A 89 20.02 -2.09 -6.39
N CYS A 90 20.91 -1.69 -7.34
CA CYS A 90 20.64 -0.57 -8.23
C CYS A 90 19.44 -0.86 -9.14
N LEU A 91 19.34 -2.08 -9.66
CA LEU A 91 18.20 -2.50 -10.51
C LEU A 91 16.91 -2.60 -9.70
N GLN A 92 16.96 -3.02 -8.43
CA GLN A 92 15.79 -2.98 -7.54
C GLN A 92 15.30 -1.54 -7.35
N GLY A 93 16.19 -0.61 -7.00
CA GLY A 93 15.82 0.80 -6.85
C GLY A 93 15.30 1.40 -8.15
N LEU A 94 15.91 1.05 -9.29
CA LEU A 94 15.42 1.47 -10.61
C LEU A 94 14.03 0.93 -10.90
N TYR A 95 13.77 -0.35 -10.61
CA TYR A 95 12.43 -0.95 -10.73
C TYR A 95 11.40 -0.19 -9.89
N HIS A 96 11.68 0.07 -8.61
CA HIS A 96 10.76 0.78 -7.73
C HIS A 96 10.46 2.19 -8.23
N THR A 97 11.47 2.93 -8.66
CA THR A 97 11.28 4.28 -9.21
C THR A 97 10.49 4.29 -10.52
N GLN A 98 10.69 3.28 -11.38
CA GLN A 98 9.91 3.11 -12.61
C GLN A 98 8.45 2.77 -12.32
N MET A 99 8.19 1.94 -11.30
CA MET A 99 6.82 1.67 -10.83
C MET A 99 6.15 2.94 -10.31
N MET A 100 6.85 3.75 -9.51
CA MET A 100 6.34 5.04 -9.02
C MET A 100 6.01 6.03 -10.16
N GLN A 101 6.73 5.97 -11.27
CA GLN A 101 6.51 6.81 -12.46
C GLN A 101 5.42 6.28 -13.39
N GLY A 102 4.84 5.11 -13.13
CA GLY A 102 3.96 4.42 -14.07
C GLY A 102 4.66 3.91 -15.33
N SER A 103 6.01 3.88 -15.34
CA SER A 103 6.83 3.40 -16.46
C SER A 103 6.90 1.87 -16.50
N TYR A 104 5.73 1.21 -16.53
CA TYR A 104 5.62 -0.24 -16.34
C TYR A 104 6.36 -1.07 -17.41
N LYS A 105 6.45 -0.57 -18.65
CA LYS A 105 7.23 -1.24 -19.69
C LYS A 105 8.71 -1.31 -19.35
N ASP A 106 9.26 -0.20 -18.84
CA ASP A 106 10.66 -0.14 -18.44
C ASP A 106 10.89 -0.95 -17.16
N ALA A 107 9.94 -0.93 -16.22
CA ALA A 107 9.97 -1.79 -15.03
C ALA A 107 10.04 -3.27 -15.39
N ILE A 108 9.21 -3.74 -16.34
CA ILE A 108 9.26 -5.13 -16.85
C ILE A 108 10.64 -5.43 -17.48
N ALA A 109 11.19 -4.52 -18.27
CA ALA A 109 12.53 -4.71 -18.85
C ALA A 109 13.61 -4.79 -17.77
N THR A 110 13.50 -3.98 -16.71
CA THR A 110 14.44 -4.01 -15.57
C THR A 110 14.35 -5.35 -14.81
N THR A 111 13.16 -5.96 -14.70
CA THR A 111 13.05 -7.27 -14.03
C THR A 111 13.77 -8.37 -14.78
N MET A 112 13.87 -8.33 -16.11
CA MET A 112 14.66 -9.30 -16.89
C MET A 112 16.14 -9.23 -16.51
N ALA A 113 16.68 -8.03 -16.29
CA ALA A 113 18.05 -7.86 -15.81
C ALA A 113 18.22 -8.36 -14.37
N LEU A 114 17.23 -8.12 -13.51
CA LEU A 114 17.20 -8.65 -12.14
C LEU A 114 17.19 -10.19 -12.13
N GLU A 115 16.38 -10.82 -12.98
CA GLU A 115 16.31 -12.29 -13.12
C GLU A 115 17.64 -12.87 -13.57
N ALA A 116 18.34 -12.20 -14.51
CA ALA A 116 19.65 -12.64 -14.99
C ALA A 116 20.75 -12.56 -13.91
N LEU A 117 20.67 -11.58 -13.00
CA LEU A 117 21.64 -11.41 -11.91
C LEU A 117 21.28 -12.19 -10.64
N ALA A 118 20.04 -12.67 -10.54
CA ALA A 118 19.54 -13.30 -9.33
C ALA A 118 20.22 -14.66 -9.07
N VAL A 119 20.82 -14.80 -7.88
CA VAL A 119 21.47 -16.04 -7.45
C VAL A 119 20.66 -16.72 -6.37
N GLY A 120 20.34 -17.99 -6.59
CA GLY A 120 19.54 -18.79 -5.65
C GLY A 120 18.03 -18.58 -5.77
N PRO A 121 17.23 -19.47 -5.16
CA PRO A 121 15.78 -19.52 -5.39
C PRO A 121 15.05 -18.30 -4.81
N VAL A 122 15.46 -17.79 -3.65
CA VAL A 122 14.81 -16.66 -3.01
C VAL A 122 14.94 -15.38 -3.84
N THR A 123 16.17 -15.07 -4.30
CA THR A 123 16.42 -13.86 -5.10
C THR A 123 15.74 -13.93 -6.47
N LYS A 124 15.76 -15.13 -7.11
CA LYS A 124 15.01 -15.36 -8.36
C LYS A 124 13.51 -15.21 -8.16
N SER A 125 12.96 -15.75 -7.08
CA SER A 125 11.56 -15.58 -6.70
C SER A 125 11.20 -14.09 -6.54
N THR A 126 12.08 -13.30 -5.92
CA THR A 126 11.86 -11.84 -5.77
C THR A 126 11.82 -11.12 -7.12
N ALA A 127 12.75 -11.43 -8.03
CA ALA A 127 12.78 -10.84 -9.38
C ALA A 127 11.51 -11.18 -10.19
N LEU A 128 11.04 -12.43 -10.11
CA LEU A 128 9.80 -12.89 -10.74
C LEU A 128 8.56 -12.24 -10.13
N TYR A 129 8.53 -12.06 -8.81
CA TYR A 129 7.49 -11.28 -8.13
C TYR A 129 7.43 -9.85 -8.67
N TYR A 130 8.56 -9.17 -8.83
CA TYR A 130 8.61 -7.83 -9.44
C TYR A 130 8.08 -7.83 -10.86
N ARG A 131 8.38 -8.87 -11.67
CA ARG A 131 7.82 -9.01 -13.02
C ARG A 131 6.30 -9.13 -12.98
N GLY A 132 5.76 -10.00 -12.14
CA GLY A 132 4.32 -10.16 -11.97
C GLY A 132 3.64 -8.86 -11.55
N SER A 133 4.23 -8.14 -10.60
CA SER A 133 3.72 -6.86 -10.11
C SER A 133 3.70 -5.77 -11.20
N ALA A 134 4.76 -5.69 -12.03
CA ALA A 134 4.80 -4.74 -13.13
C ALA A 134 3.82 -5.10 -14.25
N LEU A 135 3.60 -6.39 -14.52
CA LEU A 135 2.59 -6.87 -15.48
C LEU A 135 1.18 -6.54 -15.00
N ALA A 136 0.86 -6.81 -13.74
CA ALA A 136 -0.43 -6.49 -13.14
C ALA A 136 -0.70 -4.97 -13.15
N ALA A 137 0.28 -4.16 -12.77
CA ALA A 137 0.16 -2.71 -12.80
C ALA A 137 -0.02 -2.15 -14.22
N LYS A 138 0.68 -2.72 -15.20
CA LYS A 138 0.53 -2.35 -16.62
C LYS A 138 -0.87 -2.64 -17.17
N ALA A 139 -1.52 -3.68 -16.69
CA ALA A 139 -2.88 -4.06 -17.09
C ALA A 139 -3.92 -2.99 -16.69
N GLY A 140 -3.68 -2.23 -15.61
CA GLY A 140 -4.50 -1.09 -15.20
C GLY A 140 -5.87 -1.47 -14.64
N ASP A 141 -6.80 -0.51 -14.64
CA ASP A 141 -8.12 -0.65 -13.98
C ASP A 141 -9.13 -1.52 -14.75
N LYS A 142 -8.90 -1.75 -16.05
CA LYS A 142 -9.75 -2.57 -16.92
C LYS A 142 -8.91 -3.60 -17.66
N PRO A 143 -8.29 -4.53 -16.93
CA PRO A 143 -7.35 -5.46 -17.50
C PRO A 143 -8.04 -6.45 -18.44
N LYS A 144 -7.34 -6.87 -19.48
CA LYS A 144 -7.74 -8.03 -20.27
C LYS A 144 -7.29 -9.30 -19.58
N SER A 145 -8.07 -10.37 -19.71
CA SER A 145 -7.72 -11.66 -19.09
C SER A 145 -6.32 -12.13 -19.45
N ALA A 146 -5.86 -11.94 -20.69
CA ALA A 146 -4.51 -12.32 -21.10
C ALA A 146 -3.39 -11.54 -20.37
N GLU A 147 -3.64 -10.29 -19.97
CA GLU A 147 -2.69 -9.47 -19.22
C GLU A 147 -2.61 -9.94 -17.76
N LEU A 148 -3.74 -10.28 -17.17
CA LEU A 148 -3.80 -10.88 -15.83
C LEU A 148 -3.18 -12.28 -15.79
N GLU A 149 -3.42 -13.12 -16.80
CA GLU A 149 -2.79 -14.45 -16.89
C GLU A 149 -1.27 -14.35 -17.01
N ALA A 150 -0.74 -13.34 -17.70
CA ALA A 150 0.70 -13.11 -17.77
C ALA A 150 1.28 -12.73 -16.39
N ALA A 151 0.56 -11.92 -15.60
CA ALA A 151 0.96 -11.58 -14.23
C ALA A 151 0.87 -12.80 -13.31
N HIS A 152 -0.23 -13.55 -13.37
CA HIS A 152 -0.42 -14.82 -12.65
C HIS A 152 0.73 -15.80 -12.93
N GLY A 153 1.08 -16.02 -14.20
CA GLY A 153 2.19 -16.90 -14.57
C GLY A 153 3.51 -16.50 -13.89
N ALA A 154 3.84 -15.22 -13.87
CA ALA A 154 5.05 -14.73 -13.21
C ALA A 154 5.02 -14.92 -11.68
N PHE A 155 3.85 -14.72 -11.04
CA PHE A 155 3.71 -14.99 -9.61
C PHE A 155 3.81 -16.48 -9.30
N GLN A 156 3.22 -17.36 -10.11
CA GLN A 156 3.34 -18.81 -9.94
C GLN A 156 4.77 -19.29 -10.09
N GLU A 157 5.54 -18.77 -11.07
CA GLU A 157 6.98 -19.04 -11.16
C GLU A 157 7.73 -18.60 -9.90
N SER A 158 7.40 -17.40 -9.37
CA SER A 158 7.97 -16.90 -8.11
C SER A 158 7.66 -17.82 -6.94
N ILE A 159 6.40 -18.22 -6.77
CA ILE A 159 5.92 -19.08 -5.68
C ILE A 159 6.53 -20.50 -5.81
N SER A 160 6.72 -20.99 -7.02
CA SER A 160 7.35 -22.32 -7.24
C SER A 160 8.79 -22.37 -6.74
N LEU A 161 9.55 -21.28 -6.90
CA LEU A 161 10.93 -21.16 -6.42
C LEU A 161 11.02 -20.91 -4.91
N TYR A 162 10.09 -20.13 -4.36
CA TYR A 162 10.02 -19.84 -2.93
C TYR A 162 8.57 -19.83 -2.45
N PRO A 163 8.04 -20.98 -2.00
CA PRO A 163 6.63 -21.14 -1.62
C PRO A 163 6.16 -20.23 -0.46
N LYS A 164 7.09 -19.62 0.27
CA LYS A 164 6.83 -18.66 1.36
C LYS A 164 6.97 -17.20 0.92
N ASN A 165 6.96 -16.90 -0.36
CA ASN A 165 6.94 -15.53 -0.86
C ASN A 165 5.56 -14.92 -0.62
N VAL A 166 5.39 -14.30 0.56
CA VAL A 166 4.14 -13.66 1.01
C VAL A 166 3.64 -12.64 0.00
N ALA A 167 4.55 -11.82 -0.54
CA ALA A 167 4.19 -10.78 -1.50
C ALA A 167 3.67 -11.37 -2.82
N ALA A 168 4.28 -12.45 -3.30
CA ALA A 168 3.82 -13.14 -4.50
C ALA A 168 2.47 -13.82 -4.29
N LEU A 169 2.28 -14.52 -3.16
CA LEU A 169 1.01 -15.16 -2.80
C LEU A 169 -0.13 -14.13 -2.70
N PHE A 170 0.10 -13.04 -1.98
CA PHE A 170 -0.91 -11.99 -1.82
C PHE A 170 -1.29 -11.33 -3.15
N SER A 171 -0.27 -11.04 -4.01
CA SER A 171 -0.50 -10.41 -5.29
C SER A 171 -1.16 -11.35 -6.30
N ASP A 172 -0.82 -12.63 -6.26
CA ASP A 172 -1.45 -13.64 -7.11
C ASP A 172 -2.91 -13.87 -6.75
N GLY A 173 -3.21 -13.96 -5.44
CA GLY A 173 -4.59 -14.02 -4.95
C GLY A 173 -5.45 -12.87 -5.50
N LYS A 174 -4.93 -11.64 -5.52
CA LYS A 174 -5.62 -10.49 -6.12
C LYS A 174 -5.83 -10.64 -7.62
N VAL A 175 -4.84 -11.10 -8.35
CA VAL A 175 -4.95 -11.33 -9.81
C VAL A 175 -5.94 -12.45 -10.11
N LEU A 176 -5.92 -13.53 -9.34
CA LEU A 176 -6.87 -14.63 -9.47
C LEU A 176 -8.32 -14.19 -9.20
N ALA A 177 -8.54 -13.35 -8.19
CA ALA A 177 -9.86 -12.75 -7.93
C ALA A 177 -10.33 -11.88 -9.11
N GLN A 178 -9.46 -11.07 -9.69
CA GLN A 178 -9.78 -10.28 -10.90
C GLN A 178 -10.07 -11.16 -12.13
N LEU A 179 -9.50 -12.36 -12.20
CA LEU A 179 -9.82 -13.37 -13.21
C LEU A 179 -11.13 -14.12 -12.91
N GLY A 180 -11.80 -13.86 -11.79
CA GLY A 180 -12.98 -14.58 -11.34
C GLY A 180 -12.69 -15.97 -10.74
N ARG A 181 -11.43 -16.31 -10.50
CA ARG A 181 -10.96 -17.58 -9.93
C ARG A 181 -10.94 -17.52 -8.41
N MET A 182 -12.13 -17.35 -7.79
CA MET A 182 -12.27 -17.03 -6.37
C MET A 182 -11.73 -18.10 -5.43
N ASP A 183 -11.89 -19.39 -5.76
CA ASP A 183 -11.39 -20.48 -4.92
C ASP A 183 -9.85 -20.57 -4.94
N ASP A 184 -9.23 -20.36 -6.11
CA ASP A 184 -7.79 -20.28 -6.23
C ASP A 184 -7.23 -19.06 -5.47
N ALA A 185 -7.90 -17.89 -5.58
CA ALA A 185 -7.58 -16.68 -4.85
C ALA A 185 -7.62 -16.90 -3.34
N ARG A 186 -8.68 -17.53 -2.84
CA ARG A 186 -8.81 -17.92 -1.42
C ARG A 186 -7.66 -18.80 -0.98
N GLY A 187 -7.28 -19.78 -1.79
CA GLY A 187 -6.16 -20.68 -1.52
C GLY A 187 -4.85 -19.91 -1.33
N ASP A 188 -4.55 -18.95 -2.19
CA ASP A 188 -3.32 -18.15 -2.08
C ASP A 188 -3.34 -17.19 -0.88
N PHE A 189 -4.48 -16.56 -0.55
CA PHE A 189 -4.59 -15.76 0.69
C PHE A 189 -4.43 -16.62 1.95
N GLN A 190 -4.98 -17.82 2.00
CA GLN A 190 -4.77 -18.76 3.11
C GLN A 190 -3.31 -19.19 3.25
N ARG A 191 -2.62 -19.47 2.14
CA ARG A 191 -1.19 -19.77 2.12
C ARG A 191 -0.37 -18.57 2.60
N CYS A 192 -0.74 -17.35 2.17
CA CYS A 192 -0.15 -16.10 2.65
C CYS A 192 -0.25 -16.01 4.18
N LEU A 193 -1.44 -16.24 4.75
CA LEU A 193 -1.68 -16.23 6.21
C LEU A 193 -0.78 -17.21 6.97
N SER A 194 -0.50 -18.38 6.39
CA SER A 194 0.40 -19.36 7.01
C SER A 194 1.85 -18.91 7.10
N CYS A 195 2.23 -17.90 6.31
CA CYS A 195 3.60 -17.37 6.21
C CYS A 195 3.80 -16.02 6.90
N VAL A 196 2.71 -15.32 7.24
CA VAL A 196 2.73 -13.97 7.86
C VAL A 196 2.74 -14.10 9.38
N SER A 197 3.51 -13.25 10.05
CA SER A 197 3.51 -13.17 11.52
C SER A 197 2.10 -12.86 12.06
N PRO A 198 1.70 -13.43 13.21
CA PRO A 198 0.44 -13.07 13.87
C PRO A 198 0.31 -11.57 14.22
N THR A 199 1.44 -10.88 14.34
CA THR A 199 1.51 -9.44 14.68
C THR A 199 1.70 -8.54 13.46
N ASP A 200 1.71 -9.09 12.24
CA ASP A 200 1.86 -8.29 11.02
C ASP A 200 0.55 -7.55 10.72
N PRO A 201 0.57 -6.23 10.55
CA PRO A 201 -0.63 -5.46 10.22
C PRO A 201 -1.35 -5.93 8.96
N ALA A 202 -0.59 -6.41 7.96
CA ALA A 202 -1.15 -6.92 6.70
C ALA A 202 -1.94 -8.23 6.87
N ARG A 203 -1.79 -8.92 8.02
CA ARG A 203 -2.46 -10.19 8.30
C ARG A 203 -3.98 -10.06 8.28
N LEU A 204 -4.54 -9.03 8.93
CA LEU A 204 -5.99 -8.84 8.99
C LEU A 204 -6.60 -8.65 7.60
N ARG A 205 -5.93 -7.89 6.73
CA ARG A 205 -6.38 -7.73 5.34
C ARG A 205 -6.33 -9.06 4.56
N ALA A 206 -5.29 -9.86 4.77
CA ALA A 206 -5.21 -11.18 4.16
C ALA A 206 -6.29 -12.14 4.70
N GLU A 207 -6.68 -12.02 5.97
CA GLU A 207 -7.81 -12.76 6.56
C GLU A 207 -9.13 -12.38 5.89
N HIS A 208 -9.43 -11.07 5.75
CA HIS A 208 -10.63 -10.60 5.04
C HIS A 208 -10.68 -11.10 3.61
N PHE A 209 -9.56 -11.08 2.88
CA PHE A 209 -9.50 -11.56 1.50
C PHE A 209 -9.57 -13.10 1.40
N ALA A 210 -9.12 -13.85 2.42
CA ALA A 210 -9.31 -15.29 2.47
C ALA A 210 -10.77 -15.67 2.73
N ASP A 211 -11.48 -14.86 3.51
CA ASP A 211 -12.91 -15.06 3.78
C ASP A 211 -13.75 -14.65 2.56
N ASP A 212 -13.47 -13.48 1.99
CA ASP A 212 -14.15 -12.95 0.79
C ASP A 212 -13.12 -12.41 -0.24
N PRO A 213 -12.68 -13.26 -1.19
CA PRO A 213 -11.72 -12.84 -2.22
C PRO A 213 -12.22 -11.71 -3.14
N GLU A 214 -13.54 -11.55 -3.29
CA GLU A 214 -14.12 -10.50 -4.13
C GLU A 214 -13.74 -9.09 -3.62
N LEU A 215 -13.59 -8.92 -2.30
CA LEU A 215 -13.13 -7.67 -1.69
C LEU A 215 -11.79 -7.20 -2.28
N SER A 216 -10.91 -8.12 -2.65
CA SER A 216 -9.60 -7.79 -3.24
C SER A 216 -9.68 -7.17 -4.64
N THR A 217 -10.85 -7.24 -5.31
CA THR A 217 -11.11 -6.62 -6.61
C THR A 217 -11.57 -5.16 -6.49
N HIS A 218 -11.95 -4.72 -5.30
CA HIS A 218 -12.38 -3.37 -5.02
C HIS A 218 -11.19 -2.43 -4.83
N LYS A 219 -11.43 -1.11 -4.96
CA LYS A 219 -10.42 -0.09 -4.63
C LYS A 219 -10.26 -0.04 -3.11
N MET A 220 -9.25 -0.72 -2.60
CA MET A 220 -8.93 -0.70 -1.18
C MET A 220 -8.26 0.61 -0.78
N ALA A 221 -8.57 1.11 0.43
CA ALA A 221 -7.80 2.19 1.01
C ALA A 221 -6.35 1.74 1.27
N PRO A 222 -5.36 2.63 1.10
CA PRO A 222 -3.98 2.35 1.50
C PRO A 222 -3.93 1.90 2.96
N PRO A 223 -3.14 0.87 3.31
CA PRO A 223 -2.93 0.50 4.70
C PRO A 223 -2.17 1.62 5.41
N PHE A 224 -2.59 1.98 6.61
CA PHE A 224 -1.88 2.96 7.42
C PHE A 224 -1.91 2.61 8.91
N GLU A 225 -0.89 3.09 9.61
CA GLU A 225 -0.86 3.16 11.07
C GLU A 225 -0.49 4.58 11.47
N VAL A 226 -1.33 5.22 12.29
CA VAL A 226 -1.09 6.57 12.80
C VAL A 226 -1.15 6.58 14.32
N THR A 227 -0.34 7.44 14.92
CA THR A 227 -0.42 7.73 16.36
C THR A 227 -1.09 9.10 16.54
N ALA A 228 -2.29 9.09 17.08
CA ALA A 228 -3.07 10.29 17.31
C ALA A 228 -2.42 11.24 18.34
N MET A 229 -2.92 12.47 18.40
CA MET A 229 -2.43 13.51 19.31
C MET A 229 -2.46 13.09 20.80
N ASP A 230 -3.40 12.24 21.18
CA ASP A 230 -3.54 11.67 22.53
C ASP A 230 -2.69 10.42 22.79
N GLY A 231 -1.90 9.99 21.82
CA GLY A 231 -1.06 8.79 21.87
C GLY A 231 -1.77 7.49 21.47
N THR A 232 -3.07 7.53 21.15
CA THR A 232 -3.80 6.35 20.68
C THR A 232 -3.32 5.95 19.29
N LYS A 233 -3.08 4.65 19.10
CA LYS A 233 -2.69 4.10 17.81
C LYS A 233 -3.91 3.62 17.03
N PHE A 234 -3.96 3.99 15.77
CA PHE A 234 -4.97 3.56 14.82
C PHE A 234 -4.31 2.85 13.65
N ASN A 235 -4.76 1.63 13.39
CA ASN A 235 -4.39 0.84 12.22
C ASN A 235 -5.66 0.55 11.43
N LEU A 236 -5.68 0.86 10.12
CA LEU A 236 -6.87 0.70 9.29
C LEU A 236 -7.42 -0.74 9.35
N ASP A 237 -6.55 -1.72 9.19
CA ASP A 237 -6.96 -3.13 9.16
C ASP A 237 -7.46 -3.63 10.53
N ALA A 238 -7.04 -2.99 11.63
CA ALA A 238 -7.51 -3.29 12.99
C ALA A 238 -8.83 -2.59 13.36
N MET A 239 -9.34 -1.67 12.53
CA MET A 239 -10.62 -0.99 12.78
C MET A 239 -11.85 -1.82 12.38
N GLY A 240 -11.70 -3.11 12.16
CA GLY A 240 -12.72 -4.01 11.63
C GLY A 240 -14.14 -3.74 12.09
N GLY A 241 -15.06 -3.67 11.14
CA GLY A 241 -16.48 -3.41 11.39
C GLY A 241 -16.83 -1.95 11.65
N ARG A 242 -15.94 -0.97 11.45
CA ARG A 242 -16.22 0.46 11.55
C ARG A 242 -16.01 1.15 10.21
N VAL A 243 -16.85 2.15 9.93
CA VAL A 243 -16.64 3.10 8.85
C VAL A 243 -15.55 4.09 9.27
N VAL A 244 -14.68 4.48 8.34
CA VAL A 244 -13.65 5.49 8.58
C VAL A 244 -13.88 6.68 7.65
N LEU A 245 -13.86 7.89 8.23
CA LEU A 245 -13.74 9.14 7.50
C LEU A 245 -12.33 9.68 7.72
N ILE A 246 -11.59 9.88 6.64
CA ILE A 246 -10.33 10.62 6.69
C ILE A 246 -10.57 12.00 6.12
N ASP A 247 -10.14 13.02 6.86
CA ASP A 247 -10.25 14.43 6.54
C ASP A 247 -8.83 15.04 6.51
N PHE A 248 -8.33 15.40 5.33
CA PHE A 248 -7.05 16.08 5.18
C PHE A 248 -7.25 17.59 5.19
N TRP A 249 -6.57 18.28 6.10
CA TRP A 249 -6.79 19.68 6.39
C TRP A 249 -5.52 20.39 6.91
N ALA A 250 -5.60 21.68 7.21
CA ALA A 250 -4.58 22.41 7.97
C ALA A 250 -5.18 23.65 8.64
N THR A 251 -4.51 24.15 9.70
CA THR A 251 -4.96 25.36 10.42
C THR A 251 -4.92 26.62 9.56
N TRP A 252 -4.02 26.68 8.60
CA TRP A 252 -3.86 27.78 7.64
C TRP A 252 -4.73 27.66 6.39
N CYS A 253 -5.45 26.54 6.24
CA CYS A 253 -6.35 26.29 5.10
C CYS A 253 -7.71 26.97 5.35
N GLU A 254 -7.95 28.09 4.70
CA GLU A 254 -9.19 28.85 4.89
C GLU A 254 -10.45 28.07 4.47
N PRO A 255 -10.51 27.35 3.34
CA PRO A 255 -11.65 26.47 3.02
C PRO A 255 -11.90 25.40 4.09
N CYS A 256 -10.84 24.80 4.64
CA CYS A 256 -10.96 23.79 5.70
C CYS A 256 -11.58 24.39 6.98
N ASN A 257 -11.20 25.64 7.32
CA ASN A 257 -11.74 26.32 8.47
C ASN A 257 -13.23 26.65 8.31
N ARG A 258 -13.70 26.93 7.09
CA ARG A 258 -15.13 27.10 6.80
C ARG A 258 -15.94 25.82 6.97
N GLU A 259 -15.33 24.67 6.66
CA GLU A 259 -15.95 23.33 6.81
C GLU A 259 -15.94 22.82 8.28
N LEU A 260 -15.15 23.39 9.16
CA LEU A 260 -15.02 22.93 10.55
C LEU A 260 -16.36 22.84 11.32
N PRO A 261 -17.31 23.80 11.21
CA PRO A 261 -18.64 23.67 11.83
C PRO A 261 -19.40 22.45 11.31
N HIS A 262 -19.27 22.13 10.02
CA HIS A 262 -19.87 20.94 9.41
C HIS A 262 -19.23 19.65 9.94
N MET A 263 -17.91 19.59 10.05
CA MET A 263 -17.22 18.44 10.65
C MET A 263 -17.62 18.20 12.11
N LYS A 264 -17.79 19.27 12.90
CA LYS A 264 -18.33 19.18 14.28
C LYS A 264 -19.76 18.62 14.31
N LYS A 265 -20.61 19.04 13.37
CA LYS A 265 -21.97 18.49 13.21
C LYS A 265 -21.92 17.00 12.91
N ILE A 266 -21.08 16.56 11.95
CA ILE A 266 -20.87 15.14 11.60
C ILE A 266 -20.39 14.35 12.82
N ALA A 267 -19.38 14.82 13.53
CA ALA A 267 -18.86 14.15 14.72
C ALA A 267 -19.93 13.96 15.80
N LYS A 268 -20.78 14.95 15.99
CA LYS A 268 -21.90 14.90 16.96
C LYS A 268 -23.03 13.97 16.48
N GLU A 269 -23.41 14.06 15.21
CA GLU A 269 -24.54 13.30 14.64
C GLU A 269 -24.24 11.79 14.68
N PHE A 270 -23.02 11.40 14.33
CA PHE A 270 -22.61 10.01 14.25
C PHE A 270 -21.84 9.49 15.48
N ALA A 271 -21.91 10.22 16.62
CA ALA A 271 -21.18 9.84 17.85
C ALA A 271 -21.48 8.44 18.38
N ASN A 272 -22.68 7.92 18.13
CA ASN A 272 -23.12 6.58 18.55
C ASN A 272 -23.08 5.56 17.41
N ASP A 273 -22.56 5.91 16.26
CA ASP A 273 -22.43 5.06 15.10
C ASP A 273 -21.03 4.40 15.05
N PRO A 274 -20.88 3.30 14.33
CA PRO A 274 -19.58 2.65 14.16
C PRO A 274 -18.69 3.47 13.18
N LEU A 275 -18.48 4.74 13.47
CA LEU A 275 -17.67 5.68 12.71
C LEU A 275 -16.41 6.05 13.48
N VAL A 276 -15.29 6.11 12.78
CA VAL A 276 -14.05 6.75 13.22
C VAL A 276 -13.75 7.91 12.28
N ILE A 277 -13.59 9.11 12.82
CA ILE A 277 -13.15 10.29 12.06
C ILE A 277 -11.68 10.52 12.41
N ILE A 278 -10.83 10.61 11.38
CA ILE A 278 -9.40 10.91 11.53
C ILE A 278 -9.11 12.17 10.70
N SER A 279 -8.86 13.29 11.36
CA SER A 279 -8.38 14.50 10.69
C SER A 279 -6.86 14.49 10.63
N VAL A 280 -6.34 14.58 9.42
CA VAL A 280 -4.92 14.49 9.06
C VAL A 280 -4.43 15.88 8.68
N SER A 281 -3.60 16.46 9.52
CA SER A 281 -3.15 17.85 9.35
C SER A 281 -1.82 17.96 8.60
N TRP A 282 -1.76 18.95 7.70
CA TRP A 282 -0.54 19.37 6.98
C TRP A 282 0.24 20.48 7.71
N ASP A 283 -0.05 20.73 8.99
CA ASP A 283 0.65 21.75 9.74
C ASP A 283 2.09 21.36 10.05
N ASN A 284 3.03 22.27 9.78
CA ASN A 284 4.44 22.10 10.13
C ASN A 284 4.71 22.45 11.63
N ASP A 285 3.93 23.33 12.22
CA ASP A 285 4.06 23.79 13.61
C ASP A 285 3.12 23.01 14.52
N GLU A 286 3.68 22.01 15.21
CA GLU A 286 2.92 21.14 16.11
C GLU A 286 2.21 21.91 17.23
N ALA A 287 2.85 22.95 17.80
CA ALA A 287 2.29 23.71 18.90
C ALA A 287 1.07 24.54 18.46
N LYS A 288 1.15 25.17 17.29
CA LYS A 288 0.01 25.90 16.70
C LYS A 288 -1.13 24.98 16.34
N TRP A 289 -0.82 23.82 15.75
CA TRP A 289 -1.83 22.81 15.43
C TRP A 289 -2.58 22.33 16.68
N LYS A 290 -1.85 21.94 17.75
CA LYS A 290 -2.45 21.51 19.01
C LYS A 290 -3.30 22.59 19.67
N ASP A 291 -2.83 23.84 19.68
CA ASP A 291 -3.57 24.98 20.22
C ASP A 291 -4.87 25.21 19.42
N PHE A 292 -4.81 25.15 18.09
CA PHE A 292 -5.98 25.28 17.22
C PHE A 292 -6.99 24.16 17.47
N VAL A 293 -6.56 22.90 17.50
CA VAL A 293 -7.43 21.73 17.78
C VAL A 293 -8.16 21.90 19.10
N ALA A 294 -7.43 22.30 20.17
CA ALA A 294 -8.00 22.51 21.49
C ALA A 294 -9.01 23.68 21.51
N LYS A 295 -8.65 24.85 20.96
CA LYS A 295 -9.53 26.01 20.88
C LYS A 295 -10.76 25.79 20.02
N SER A 296 -10.61 24.98 19.01
CA SER A 296 -11.69 24.61 18.10
C SER A 296 -12.51 23.39 18.59
N GLU A 297 -12.22 22.85 19.78
CA GLU A 297 -12.96 21.74 20.37
C GLU A 297 -13.13 20.55 19.40
N MET A 298 -12.07 20.20 18.66
CA MET A 298 -12.06 19.05 17.74
C MET A 298 -11.84 17.77 18.55
N THR A 299 -12.94 17.11 18.96
CA THR A 299 -12.93 16.00 19.93
C THR A 299 -12.70 14.63 19.31
N TRP A 300 -12.61 14.52 17.99
CA TRP A 300 -12.32 13.30 17.25
C TRP A 300 -10.82 13.15 17.01
N VAL A 301 -10.39 12.03 16.40
CA VAL A 301 -8.99 11.68 16.25
C VAL A 301 -8.26 12.71 15.40
N GLN A 302 -7.14 13.22 15.91
CA GLN A 302 -6.28 14.20 15.26
C GLN A 302 -4.88 13.60 15.05
N TYR A 303 -4.38 13.68 13.83
CA TYR A 303 -3.03 13.22 13.44
C TYR A 303 -2.34 14.33 12.63
N ARG A 304 -1.06 14.56 12.88
CA ARG A 304 -0.23 15.48 12.10
C ARG A 304 0.69 14.69 11.18
N ASP A 305 0.48 14.86 9.88
CA ASP A 305 1.22 14.19 8.82
C ASP A 305 2.48 15.00 8.48
N GLU A 306 3.47 14.96 9.39
CA GLU A 306 4.66 15.82 9.36
C GLU A 306 5.49 15.67 8.10
N ASP A 307 5.60 14.45 7.59
CA ASP A 307 6.39 14.13 6.40
C ASP A 307 5.51 13.91 5.15
N HIS A 308 4.21 14.18 5.25
CA HIS A 308 3.22 13.96 4.20
C HIS A 308 3.11 12.51 3.71
N SER A 309 3.60 11.54 4.49
CA SER A 309 3.62 10.14 4.07
C SER A 309 2.23 9.57 3.86
N LEU A 310 1.28 9.85 4.77
CA LEU A 310 -0.09 9.40 4.64
C LEU A 310 -0.81 10.12 3.48
N SER A 311 -0.60 11.42 3.34
CA SER A 311 -1.14 12.22 2.23
C SER A 311 -0.67 11.70 0.87
N ASP A 312 0.60 11.35 0.77
CA ASP A 312 1.18 10.77 -0.41
C ASP A 312 0.60 9.37 -0.72
N ASP A 313 0.38 8.52 0.31
CA ASP A 313 -0.22 7.20 0.13
C ASP A 313 -1.66 7.28 -0.38
N PHE A 314 -2.41 8.32 0.02
CA PHE A 314 -3.73 8.63 -0.53
C PHE A 314 -3.68 9.41 -1.85
N GLY A 315 -2.51 9.83 -2.30
CA GLY A 315 -2.29 10.52 -3.58
C GLY A 315 -2.87 11.93 -3.62
N ILE A 316 -3.05 12.59 -2.47
CA ILE A 316 -3.65 13.92 -2.40
C ILE A 316 -2.59 15.02 -2.60
N ASN A 317 -3.03 16.12 -3.24
CA ASN A 317 -2.20 17.29 -3.50
C ASN A 317 -2.90 18.62 -3.18
N ALA A 318 -4.12 18.56 -2.63
CA ALA A 318 -4.91 19.73 -2.25
C ALA A 318 -5.82 19.40 -1.06
N ILE A 319 -6.15 20.39 -0.24
CA ILE A 319 -7.02 20.30 0.93
C ILE A 319 -8.09 21.41 0.87
N PRO A 320 -9.32 21.19 1.47
CA PRO A 320 -9.74 20.00 2.20
C PRO A 320 -9.99 18.81 1.24
N HIS A 321 -9.66 17.58 1.69
CA HIS A 321 -9.85 16.36 0.93
C HIS A 321 -10.36 15.25 1.85
N TYR A 322 -11.40 14.55 1.43
CA TYR A 322 -12.10 13.58 2.27
C TYR A 322 -12.14 12.21 1.61
N PHE A 323 -11.98 11.16 2.43
CA PHE A 323 -12.18 9.78 2.02
C PHE A 323 -13.12 9.07 2.97
N THR A 324 -14.05 8.30 2.44
CA THR A 324 -14.86 7.36 3.23
C THR A 324 -14.46 5.93 2.91
N ILE A 325 -14.26 5.13 3.95
CA ILE A 325 -13.81 3.75 3.90
C ILE A 325 -14.83 2.92 4.66
N ASP A 326 -15.27 1.81 4.08
CA ASP A 326 -16.22 0.91 4.74
C ASP A 326 -15.57 -0.03 5.77
N SER A 327 -16.39 -0.89 6.38
CA SER A 327 -15.95 -1.84 7.40
C SER A 327 -14.93 -2.88 6.91
N ASP A 328 -14.86 -3.09 5.60
CA ASP A 328 -13.97 -4.05 4.96
C ASP A 328 -12.68 -3.39 4.42
N GLY A 329 -12.54 -2.07 4.60
CA GLY A 329 -11.39 -1.31 4.14
C GLY A 329 -11.50 -0.84 2.68
N VAL A 330 -12.67 -0.96 2.06
CA VAL A 330 -12.92 -0.50 0.70
C VAL A 330 -13.07 1.03 0.69
N LEU A 331 -12.37 1.70 -0.22
CA LEU A 331 -12.51 3.13 -0.46
C LEU A 331 -13.82 3.41 -1.19
N THR A 332 -14.81 3.94 -0.47
CA THR A 332 -16.18 4.09 -0.99
C THR A 332 -16.46 5.46 -1.62
N ALA A 333 -15.77 6.50 -1.17
CA ALA A 333 -15.82 7.81 -1.81
C ALA A 333 -14.53 8.60 -1.56
N GLU A 334 -14.24 9.47 -2.53
CA GLU A 334 -13.21 10.49 -2.50
C GLU A 334 -13.86 11.84 -2.87
N MET A 335 -13.61 12.87 -2.08
CA MET A 335 -14.24 14.18 -2.24
C MET A 335 -13.21 15.28 -2.01
N LEU A 336 -13.20 16.29 -2.89
CA LEU A 336 -12.24 17.38 -2.87
C LEU A 336 -12.97 18.73 -2.76
N GLY A 337 -12.48 19.58 -1.86
CA GLY A 337 -12.95 20.95 -1.70
C GLY A 337 -14.06 21.09 -0.66
N GLU A 338 -14.32 22.37 -0.32
CA GLU A 338 -15.47 22.75 0.49
C GLU A 338 -16.80 22.43 -0.24
N ASP A 339 -17.89 22.39 0.48
CA ASP A 339 -19.22 22.01 -0.02
C ASP A 339 -19.34 20.53 -0.48
N SER A 340 -18.37 19.69 -0.15
CA SER A 340 -18.44 18.24 -0.42
C SER A 340 -19.57 17.59 0.41
N ASP A 341 -20.35 16.70 -0.21
CA ASP A 341 -21.45 15.95 0.45
C ASP A 341 -20.93 14.83 1.37
N VAL A 342 -20.08 15.19 2.33
CA VAL A 342 -19.48 14.23 3.29
C VAL A 342 -20.57 13.58 4.15
N GLU A 343 -21.49 14.37 4.70
CA GLU A 343 -22.60 13.91 5.56
C GLU A 343 -23.50 12.91 4.82
N GLY A 344 -23.91 13.24 3.59
CA GLY A 344 -24.77 12.37 2.78
C GLY A 344 -24.10 11.05 2.39
N LYS A 345 -22.78 11.07 2.10
CA LYS A 345 -22.00 9.84 1.83
C LYS A 345 -21.90 8.98 3.07
N LEU A 346 -21.57 9.56 4.23
CA LEU A 346 -21.50 8.84 5.51
C LEU A 346 -22.85 8.23 5.90
N LYS A 347 -23.93 8.99 5.78
CA LYS A 347 -25.29 8.51 6.08
C LYS A 347 -25.64 7.24 5.29
N LYS A 348 -25.39 7.27 3.99
CA LYS A 348 -25.64 6.11 3.09
C LYS A 348 -24.77 4.92 3.50
N LEU A 349 -23.48 5.16 3.74
CA LEU A 349 -22.53 4.11 4.09
C LEU A 349 -22.87 3.47 5.43
N ILE A 350 -23.05 4.26 6.48
CA ILE A 350 -23.39 3.76 7.83
C ILE A 350 -24.73 3.00 7.83
N THR A 351 -25.72 3.48 7.06
CA THR A 351 -27.00 2.79 6.93
C THR A 351 -26.82 1.41 6.30
N LYS A 352 -26.02 1.33 5.21
CA LYS A 352 -25.68 0.07 4.54
C LYS A 352 -24.99 -0.91 5.54
N GLU A 353 -23.98 -0.42 6.26
CA GLU A 353 -23.24 -1.23 7.23
C GLU A 353 -24.09 -1.75 8.38
N LYS A 354 -24.99 -0.92 8.92
CA LYS A 354 -25.94 -1.32 9.95
C LYS A 354 -26.90 -2.42 9.45
N ALA A 355 -27.39 -2.28 8.22
CA ALA A 355 -28.27 -3.27 7.60
C ALA A 355 -27.54 -4.61 7.39
N ALA A 356 -26.31 -4.61 6.88
CA ALA A 356 -25.49 -5.79 6.69
C ALA A 356 -25.21 -6.53 8.01
N LYS A 357 -24.87 -5.79 9.07
CA LYS A 357 -24.66 -6.37 10.41
C LYS A 357 -25.94 -6.96 11.02
N ALA A 358 -27.09 -6.31 10.84
CA ALA A 358 -28.37 -6.85 11.29
C ALA A 358 -28.67 -8.18 10.60
N GLN A 359 -28.51 -8.25 9.28
CA GLN A 359 -28.72 -9.45 8.49
C GLN A 359 -27.76 -10.60 8.91
N ALA A 360 -26.48 -10.30 9.12
CA ALA A 360 -25.51 -11.31 9.58
C ALA A 360 -25.83 -11.86 10.99
N ARG A 361 -26.38 -11.03 11.88
CA ARG A 361 -26.87 -11.49 13.20
C ARG A 361 -28.07 -12.42 13.08
N ASP A 362 -29.03 -12.09 12.21
CA ASP A 362 -30.22 -12.91 12.01
C ASP A 362 -29.89 -14.30 11.44
N VAL A 363 -28.96 -14.36 10.49
CA VAL A 363 -28.46 -15.62 9.92
C VAL A 363 -27.80 -16.49 11.03
N ARG A 364 -26.87 -15.90 11.80
CA ARG A 364 -26.20 -16.63 12.89
C ARG A 364 -27.18 -17.14 13.99
N SER A 365 -28.22 -16.37 14.30
CA SER A 365 -29.24 -16.77 15.24
C SER A 365 -30.10 -17.90 14.70
N ALA A 366 -30.41 -17.91 13.41
CA ALA A 366 -31.14 -19.00 12.76
C ALA A 366 -30.33 -20.30 12.73
N ASP A 367 -29.04 -20.23 12.40
CA ASP A 367 -28.13 -21.38 12.41
C ASP A 367 -27.94 -21.99 13.83
N ALA A 368 -27.84 -21.12 14.85
CA ALA A 368 -27.72 -21.55 16.24
C ALA A 368 -29.00 -22.29 16.74
N VAL A 369 -30.17 -21.86 16.29
CA VAL A 369 -31.45 -22.55 16.60
C VAL A 369 -31.53 -23.87 15.85
N ALA A 370 -31.10 -23.94 14.59
CA ALA A 370 -31.11 -25.16 13.80
C ALA A 370 -30.15 -26.25 14.35
N THR A 371 -28.99 -25.81 14.90
CA THR A 371 -28.02 -26.76 15.52
C THR A 371 -28.39 -27.19 16.93
N ALA A 372 -29.22 -26.45 17.67
CA ALA A 372 -29.69 -26.82 19.01
C ALA A 372 -30.93 -27.73 19.00
N GLY A 373 -31.55 -27.91 17.82
CA GLY A 373 -32.76 -28.75 17.65
C GLY A 373 -32.48 -30.15 17.11
N ASN A 374 -31.22 -30.56 16.92
CA ASN A 374 -30.79 -31.91 16.57
C ASN A 374 -30.00 -32.53 17.73
#